data_47d69adbd01575e2f3e2b8aac57fc1ef
#
_entry.id   47d69adbd01575e2f3e2b8aac57fc1ef
#
_cell.length_a   1.000
_cell.length_b   1.000
_cell.length_c   1.000
_cell.angle_alpha   90.00
_cell.angle_beta   90.00
_cell.angle_gamma   90.00
#
_symmetry.space_group_name_H-M   'P 1'
#
loop_
_entity.id
_entity.type
_entity.pdbx_description
1 polymer ?
#
loop_
_entity_poly.entity_id
_entity_poly.type
_entity_poly.pdbx_seq_one_letter_code
_entity_poly.pdbx_strand_id
1 'polypeptide(L)'
;MLPNFWEAGSMNKKLLIGMICVLALGGFSWFKAQSVADPSWAQATMGTECHITLAGSVPKRDLAALRKKIDTALADVNHCMSTWQADTEISKFNAFQSLEPFPISPAFAEVMQSALAFSAATDGAFDPTVKPLVDHWGFGPAADEESLAEIMEAVGWQKVRLENNTLIKDHPELELDLSAIAKGYGVDCVAEVIRASGHPDFIVEIGGEIVAGGTNPSAKLWRIGIESPEPGRAFGEKIFQTVEISNKAMATSGDYRNFRVRSDGTRYSHIIDPHTGKPAMSDVAAVTVIAARCMDADAVATSLCVMGSEKGFQWLENHPEFQALFILHSNDGNTFTSKATAGFP
;
A
#
# COMPACT_ATOMS: atom_id res chain seq x y z
N MET A 1 7.05 54.05 66.99
CA MET A 1 6.44 54.44 65.71
C MET A 1 7.11 53.60 64.60
N LEU A 2 6.41 52.57 64.11
CA LEU A 2 6.85 51.78 62.99
C LEU A 2 6.10 52.29 61.74
N PRO A 3 6.73 52.48 60.59
CA PRO A 3 6.05 52.94 59.39
C PRO A 3 5.34 51.78 58.71
N ASN A 4 4.06 52.03 58.34
CA ASN A 4 3.24 51.15 57.54
C ASN A 4 3.77 51.05 56.11
N PHE A 5 4.25 49.85 55.73
CA PHE A 5 4.51 49.45 54.34
C PHE A 5 3.36 48.57 53.81
N TRP A 6 2.28 49.19 53.32
CA TRP A 6 1.30 48.53 52.45
C TRP A 6 0.63 49.60 51.56
N GLU A 7 1.29 50.06 50.53
CA GLU A 7 0.62 50.58 49.36
C GLU A 7 1.00 49.65 48.17
N ALA A 8 0.27 48.56 48.07
CA ALA A 8 0.28 47.78 46.83
C ALA A 8 -0.51 48.56 45.77
N GLY A 9 0.23 49.24 44.89
CA GLY A 9 -0.36 49.98 43.79
C GLY A 9 -1.25 49.06 42.95
N SER A 10 -2.54 49.42 42.86
CA SER A 10 -3.51 48.71 42.01
C SER A 10 -3.05 48.77 40.57
N MET A 11 -2.56 47.66 40.08
CA MET A 11 -2.16 47.53 38.68
C MET A 11 -3.35 47.85 37.79
N ASN A 12 -3.20 48.85 36.91
CA ASN A 12 -4.28 49.35 36.06
C ASN A 12 -4.83 48.19 35.20
N LYS A 13 -6.12 47.87 35.31
CA LYS A 13 -6.77 46.80 34.59
C LYS A 13 -6.50 46.80 33.07
N LYS A 14 -6.34 48.03 32.50
CA LYS A 14 -5.99 48.16 31.07
C LYS A 14 -4.54 47.72 30.79
N LEU A 15 -3.59 47.93 31.74
CA LEU A 15 -2.21 47.43 31.59
C LEU A 15 -2.13 45.92 31.71
N LEU A 16 -2.93 45.32 32.64
CA LEU A 16 -3.00 43.88 32.82
C LEU A 16 -3.59 43.19 31.56
N ILE A 17 -4.68 43.74 31.01
CA ILE A 17 -5.27 43.24 29.75
C ILE A 17 -4.29 43.38 28.60
N GLY A 18 -3.60 44.51 28.48
CA GLY A 18 -2.59 44.69 27.45
C GLY A 18 -1.44 43.68 27.56
N MET A 19 -0.95 43.39 28.76
CA MET A 19 0.09 42.37 28.99
C MET A 19 -0.40 40.95 28.64
N ILE A 20 -1.63 40.61 29.01
CA ILE A 20 -2.23 39.31 28.66
C ILE A 20 -2.36 39.17 27.13
N CYS A 21 -2.83 40.23 26.45
CA CYS A 21 -2.92 40.20 24.98
C CYS A 21 -1.55 40.07 24.31
N VAL A 22 -0.51 40.76 24.80
CA VAL A 22 0.86 40.65 24.26
C VAL A 22 1.45 39.25 24.51
N LEU A 23 1.23 38.68 25.70
CA LEU A 23 1.68 37.33 26.00
C LEU A 23 0.90 36.27 25.16
N ALA A 24 -0.40 36.45 24.95
CA ALA A 24 -1.19 35.59 24.09
C ALA A 24 -0.77 35.68 22.63
N LEU A 25 -0.53 36.89 22.10
CA LEU A 25 -0.07 37.09 20.73
C LEU A 25 1.38 36.59 20.55
N GLY A 26 2.26 36.85 21.53
CA GLY A 26 3.62 36.31 21.54
C GLY A 26 3.65 34.77 21.60
N GLY A 27 2.84 34.17 22.47
CA GLY A 27 2.69 32.74 22.59
C GLY A 27 2.15 32.11 21.31
N PHE A 28 1.15 32.71 20.67
CA PHE A 28 0.58 32.27 19.40
C PHE A 28 1.58 32.37 18.23
N SER A 29 2.34 33.48 18.15
CA SER A 29 3.41 33.63 17.15
C SER A 29 4.56 32.66 17.37
N TRP A 30 4.96 32.41 18.62
CA TRP A 30 5.98 31.43 18.97
C TRP A 30 5.52 30.01 18.64
N PHE A 31 4.26 29.66 18.94
CA PHE A 31 3.67 28.35 18.58
C PHE A 31 3.64 28.15 17.06
N LYS A 32 3.20 29.15 16.28
CA LYS A 32 3.24 29.09 14.81
C LYS A 32 4.67 28.90 14.26
N ALA A 33 5.67 29.52 14.84
CA ALA A 33 7.07 29.36 14.46
C ALA A 33 7.62 27.95 14.75
N GLN A 34 7.00 27.21 15.68
CA GLN A 34 7.37 25.85 16.06
C GLN A 34 6.52 24.77 15.39
N SER A 35 5.53 25.14 14.56
CA SER A 35 4.65 24.22 13.87
C SER A 35 4.81 24.29 12.36
N VAL A 36 4.46 23.20 11.67
CA VAL A 36 4.36 23.10 10.20
C VAL A 36 2.88 22.96 9.85
N ALA A 37 2.39 23.81 8.97
CA ALA A 37 1.02 23.69 8.45
C ALA A 37 1.02 22.67 7.30
N ASP A 38 0.06 21.76 7.33
CA ASP A 38 -0.18 20.75 6.31
C ASP A 38 1.12 20.07 5.84
N PRO A 39 1.89 19.43 6.76
CA PRO A 39 3.19 18.89 6.39
C PRO A 39 3.04 17.77 5.36
N SER A 40 3.87 17.86 4.32
CA SER A 40 3.95 16.85 3.25
C SER A 40 5.41 16.49 3.01
N TRP A 41 5.70 15.21 2.80
CA TRP A 41 7.05 14.71 2.47
C TRP A 41 7.00 13.39 1.75
N ALA A 42 8.11 13.02 1.13
CA ALA A 42 8.34 11.71 0.53
C ALA A 42 9.60 11.07 1.10
N GLN A 43 9.66 9.74 1.05
CA GLN A 43 10.82 8.94 1.41
C GLN A 43 10.86 7.63 0.63
N ALA A 44 12.05 7.15 0.28
CA ALA A 44 12.21 5.90 -0.46
C ALA A 44 11.90 4.68 0.41
N THR A 45 11.11 3.75 -0.10
CA THR A 45 10.79 2.47 0.53
C THR A 45 10.27 1.46 -0.50
N MET A 46 10.39 0.16 -0.23
CA MET A 46 9.77 -0.94 -1.01
C MET A 46 10.00 -0.83 -2.54
N GLY A 47 11.18 -0.36 -2.95
CA GLY A 47 11.52 -0.16 -4.37
C GLY A 47 10.85 1.04 -5.04
N THR A 48 10.15 1.89 -4.29
CA THR A 48 9.44 3.09 -4.73
C THR A 48 9.57 4.21 -3.70
N GLU A 49 8.62 5.14 -3.65
CA GLU A 49 8.54 6.21 -2.66
C GLU A 49 7.25 6.10 -1.84
N CYS A 50 7.33 6.50 -0.57
CA CYS A 50 6.19 6.73 0.30
C CYS A 50 5.93 8.22 0.39
N HIS A 51 4.77 8.67 -0.05
CA HIS A 51 4.30 10.05 0.03
C HIS A 51 3.29 10.19 1.16
N ILE A 52 3.49 11.16 2.04
CA ILE A 52 2.63 11.40 3.19
C ILE A 52 2.26 12.87 3.25
N THR A 53 0.97 13.16 3.41
CA THR A 53 0.46 14.50 3.69
C THR A 53 -0.48 14.44 4.88
N LEU A 54 -0.26 15.32 5.86
CA LEU A 54 -1.17 15.52 7.00
C LEU A 54 -1.93 16.83 6.79
N ALA A 55 -3.21 16.86 7.11
CA ALA A 55 -3.96 18.10 7.18
C ALA A 55 -3.85 18.72 8.57
N GLY A 56 -3.72 20.05 8.61
CA GLY A 56 -3.63 20.81 9.87
C GLY A 56 -2.20 21.14 10.31
N SER A 57 -2.09 21.74 11.47
CA SER A 57 -0.82 22.26 12.01
C SER A 57 -0.19 21.25 12.97
N VAL A 58 1.03 20.82 12.67
CA VAL A 58 1.78 19.84 13.47
C VAL A 58 3.03 20.49 14.07
N PRO A 59 3.26 20.41 15.42
CA PRO A 59 4.48 20.87 16.04
C PRO A 59 5.72 20.17 15.44
N LYS A 60 6.79 20.91 15.18
CA LYS A 60 8.03 20.37 14.57
C LYS A 60 8.59 19.16 15.33
N ARG A 61 8.52 19.21 16.67
CA ARG A 61 8.98 18.10 17.51
C ARG A 61 8.16 16.84 17.28
N ASP A 62 6.82 16.97 17.21
CA ASP A 62 5.91 15.85 17.04
C ASP A 62 6.01 15.27 15.63
N LEU A 63 6.20 16.15 14.63
CA LEU A 63 6.47 15.73 13.24
C LEU A 63 7.77 14.92 13.13
N ALA A 64 8.85 15.34 13.81
CA ALA A 64 10.09 14.60 13.82
C ALA A 64 9.95 13.23 14.50
N ALA A 65 9.20 13.15 15.61
CA ALA A 65 8.93 11.91 16.29
C ALA A 65 8.04 10.96 15.44
N LEU A 66 7.02 11.53 14.76
CA LEU A 66 6.15 10.79 13.85
C LEU A 66 6.95 10.19 12.67
N ARG A 67 7.79 10.99 12.02
CA ARG A 67 8.65 10.51 10.92
C ARG A 67 9.50 9.31 11.34
N LYS A 68 10.13 9.40 12.52
CA LYS A 68 10.93 8.29 13.05
C LYS A 68 10.12 7.01 13.28
N LYS A 69 8.88 7.12 13.78
CA LYS A 69 7.98 5.96 13.93
C LYS A 69 7.62 5.35 12.59
N ILE A 70 7.35 6.18 11.58
CA ILE A 70 7.05 5.75 10.22
C ILE A 70 8.26 5.05 9.59
N ASP A 71 9.48 5.62 9.75
CA ASP A 71 10.72 4.99 9.28
C ASP A 71 10.89 3.60 9.88
N THR A 72 10.61 3.44 11.18
CA THR A 72 10.67 2.14 11.85
C THR A 72 9.64 1.19 11.26
N ALA A 73 8.37 1.58 11.12
CA ALA A 73 7.33 0.72 10.56
C ALA A 73 7.64 0.26 9.13
N LEU A 74 8.13 1.15 8.28
CA LEU A 74 8.54 0.80 6.91
C LEU A 74 9.77 -0.11 6.88
N ALA A 75 10.73 0.08 7.79
CA ALA A 75 11.88 -0.80 7.92
C ALA A 75 11.45 -2.21 8.36
N ASP A 76 10.52 -2.33 9.30
CA ASP A 76 9.98 -3.59 9.77
C ASP A 76 9.25 -4.33 8.64
N VAL A 77 8.41 -3.64 7.85
CA VAL A 77 7.74 -4.23 6.67
C VAL A 77 8.76 -4.73 5.64
N ASN A 78 9.78 -3.93 5.32
CA ASN A 78 10.84 -4.36 4.39
C ASN A 78 11.61 -5.57 4.93
N HIS A 79 11.94 -5.58 6.23
CA HIS A 79 12.66 -6.70 6.86
C HIS A 79 11.84 -8.00 6.83
N CYS A 80 10.53 -7.91 6.92
CA CYS A 80 9.65 -9.08 6.81
C CYS A 80 9.52 -9.58 5.37
N MET A 81 9.26 -8.70 4.39
CA MET A 81 8.63 -9.08 3.12
C MET A 81 9.44 -8.77 1.85
N SER A 82 10.61 -8.14 1.95
CA SER A 82 11.42 -7.86 0.76
C SER A 82 12.12 -9.11 0.24
N THR A 83 11.83 -9.52 -0.98
CA THR A 83 12.54 -10.59 -1.69
C THR A 83 13.86 -10.14 -2.31
N TRP A 84 14.18 -8.83 -2.24
CA TRP A 84 15.40 -8.23 -2.80
C TRP A 84 16.56 -8.15 -1.80
N GLN A 85 16.29 -8.39 -0.52
CA GLN A 85 17.28 -8.38 0.56
C GLN A 85 17.40 -9.80 1.13
N ALA A 86 18.62 -10.33 1.17
CA ALA A 86 18.86 -11.73 1.54
C ALA A 86 18.63 -12.03 3.04
N ASP A 87 18.67 -11.02 3.90
CA ASP A 87 18.55 -11.16 5.36
C ASP A 87 17.11 -10.96 5.88
N THR A 88 16.15 -10.78 4.98
CA THR A 88 14.74 -10.66 5.33
C THR A 88 14.11 -11.99 5.74
N GLU A 89 12.96 -11.92 6.39
CA GLU A 89 12.25 -13.10 6.86
C GLU A 89 11.75 -13.96 5.70
N ILE A 90 11.14 -13.33 4.68
CA ILE A 90 10.69 -14.04 3.47
C ILE A 90 11.86 -14.67 2.70
N SER A 91 13.00 -13.99 2.57
CA SER A 91 14.17 -14.54 1.88
C SER A 91 14.78 -15.72 2.60
N LYS A 92 14.76 -15.70 3.94
CA LYS A 92 15.18 -16.87 4.76
C LYS A 92 14.23 -18.04 4.59
N PHE A 93 12.91 -17.80 4.56
CA PHE A 93 11.92 -18.84 4.26
C PHE A 93 12.12 -19.42 2.85
N ASN A 94 12.32 -18.59 1.85
CA ASN A 94 12.55 -19.03 0.48
C ASN A 94 13.83 -19.87 0.34
N ALA A 95 14.89 -19.50 1.04
CA ALA A 95 16.13 -20.28 1.07
C ALA A 95 16.05 -21.58 1.92
N PHE A 96 14.98 -21.74 2.70
CA PHE A 96 14.82 -22.89 3.60
C PHE A 96 14.27 -24.11 2.85
N GLN A 97 15.15 -24.96 2.34
CA GLN A 97 14.81 -26.18 1.59
C GLN A 97 14.47 -27.37 2.49
N SER A 98 13.55 -27.18 3.45
CA SER A 98 13.10 -28.23 4.36
C SER A 98 11.58 -28.19 4.53
N LEU A 99 10.99 -29.32 4.82
CA LEU A 99 9.55 -29.45 5.14
C LEU A 99 9.27 -29.22 6.64
N GLU A 100 10.30 -28.99 7.44
CA GLU A 100 10.14 -28.68 8.85
C GLU A 100 9.45 -27.33 9.06
N PRO A 101 8.76 -27.15 10.19
CA PRO A 101 8.11 -25.88 10.53
C PRO A 101 9.10 -24.71 10.59
N PHE A 102 8.79 -23.61 9.91
CA PHE A 102 9.58 -22.38 9.88
C PHE A 102 8.87 -21.28 10.70
N PRO A 103 9.42 -20.82 11.83
CA PRO A 103 8.82 -19.79 12.66
C PRO A 103 8.89 -18.41 11.95
N ILE A 104 7.81 -17.64 12.05
CA ILE A 104 7.67 -16.31 11.45
C ILE A 104 7.19 -15.28 12.47
N SER A 105 7.46 -14.00 12.19
CA SER A 105 6.98 -12.89 13.01
C SER A 105 5.44 -12.75 12.95
N PRO A 106 4.81 -12.11 13.96
CA PRO A 106 3.38 -11.81 13.91
C PRO A 106 2.98 -10.95 12.70
N ALA A 107 3.83 -10.02 12.27
CA ALA A 107 3.58 -9.18 11.09
C ALA A 107 3.56 -10.00 9.80
N PHE A 108 4.52 -10.92 9.64
CA PHE A 108 4.54 -11.83 8.50
C PHE A 108 3.33 -12.80 8.54
N ALA A 109 2.98 -13.30 9.71
CA ALA A 109 1.82 -14.18 9.89
C ALA A 109 0.50 -13.47 9.53
N GLU A 110 0.33 -12.20 9.87
CA GLU A 110 -0.85 -11.40 9.49
C GLU A 110 -1.00 -11.32 7.97
N VAL A 111 0.08 -11.00 7.27
CA VAL A 111 0.06 -10.91 5.79
C VAL A 111 -0.17 -12.27 5.16
N MET A 112 0.50 -13.33 5.65
CA MET A 112 0.28 -14.69 5.14
C MET A 112 -1.14 -15.19 5.39
N GLN A 113 -1.74 -14.86 6.52
CA GLN A 113 -3.14 -15.21 6.81
C GLN A 113 -4.08 -14.56 5.78
N SER A 114 -3.90 -13.28 5.48
CA SER A 114 -4.69 -12.57 4.46
C SER A 114 -4.40 -13.13 3.06
N ALA A 115 -3.12 -13.37 2.73
CA ALA A 115 -2.71 -13.93 1.45
C ALA A 115 -3.39 -15.28 1.18
N LEU A 116 -3.35 -16.21 2.13
CA LEU A 116 -4.00 -17.52 2.01
C LEU A 116 -5.52 -17.42 1.97
N ALA A 117 -6.12 -16.48 2.69
CA ALA A 117 -7.56 -16.23 2.62
C ALA A 117 -7.98 -15.73 1.24
N PHE A 118 -7.24 -14.79 0.64
CA PHE A 118 -7.49 -14.33 -0.73
C PHE A 118 -7.20 -15.41 -1.76
N SER A 119 -6.17 -16.23 -1.58
CA SER A 119 -5.92 -17.39 -2.46
C SER A 119 -7.14 -18.32 -2.51
N ALA A 120 -7.70 -18.66 -1.34
CA ALA A 120 -8.89 -19.49 -1.26
C ALA A 120 -10.13 -18.79 -1.84
N ALA A 121 -10.35 -17.50 -1.55
CA ALA A 121 -11.51 -16.75 -2.02
C ALA A 121 -11.52 -16.51 -3.53
N THR A 122 -10.34 -16.48 -4.16
CA THR A 122 -10.15 -16.19 -5.59
C THR A 122 -9.82 -17.44 -6.41
N ASP A 123 -9.99 -18.63 -5.81
CA ASP A 123 -9.65 -19.93 -6.43
C ASP A 123 -8.21 -19.95 -6.99
N GLY A 124 -7.27 -19.31 -6.28
CA GLY A 124 -5.85 -19.25 -6.64
C GLY A 124 -5.50 -18.20 -7.69
N ALA A 125 -6.40 -17.29 -8.07
CA ALA A 125 -6.01 -16.14 -8.92
C ALA A 125 -5.05 -15.18 -8.18
N PHE A 126 -5.12 -15.13 -6.85
CA PHE A 126 -4.07 -14.67 -5.97
C PHE A 126 -3.32 -15.88 -5.40
N ASP A 127 -2.03 -15.95 -5.57
CA ASP A 127 -1.21 -17.02 -5.00
C ASP A 127 0.14 -16.48 -4.52
N PRO A 128 0.43 -16.54 -3.21
CA PRO A 128 1.71 -16.04 -2.69
C PRO A 128 2.90 -16.94 -3.06
N THR A 129 2.67 -18.13 -3.65
CA THR A 129 3.75 -19.07 -4.00
C THR A 129 4.32 -18.87 -5.41
N VAL A 130 3.94 -17.78 -6.08
CA VAL A 130 4.35 -17.49 -7.47
C VAL A 130 5.80 -17.03 -7.65
N LYS A 131 6.60 -16.95 -6.58
CA LYS A 131 7.98 -16.45 -6.61
C LYS A 131 8.85 -17.12 -7.70
N PRO A 132 8.89 -18.45 -7.85
CA PRO A 132 9.69 -19.08 -8.90
C PRO A 132 9.22 -18.69 -10.32
N LEU A 133 7.92 -18.49 -10.50
CA LEU A 133 7.36 -18.01 -11.78
C LEU A 133 7.75 -16.57 -12.07
N VAL A 134 7.72 -15.69 -11.05
CA VAL A 134 8.14 -14.29 -11.17
C VAL A 134 9.60 -14.21 -11.61
N ASP A 135 10.47 -15.04 -11.05
CA ASP A 135 11.89 -15.13 -11.43
C ASP A 135 12.06 -15.70 -12.84
N HIS A 136 11.38 -16.79 -13.16
CA HIS A 136 11.41 -17.43 -14.49
C HIS A 136 11.04 -16.43 -15.63
N TRP A 137 10.03 -15.59 -15.39
CA TRP A 137 9.64 -14.56 -16.34
C TRP A 137 10.51 -13.29 -16.25
N GLY A 138 11.52 -13.27 -15.36
CA GLY A 138 12.53 -12.23 -15.23
C GLY A 138 12.06 -10.96 -14.53
N PHE A 139 11.02 -11.04 -13.68
CA PHE A 139 10.54 -9.92 -12.87
C PHE A 139 11.08 -9.94 -11.43
N GLY A 140 11.68 -11.06 -10.99
CA GLY A 140 12.32 -11.20 -9.70
C GLY A 140 13.83 -10.95 -9.72
N PRO A 141 14.50 -11.06 -8.55
CA PRO A 141 15.94 -10.86 -8.42
C PRO A 141 16.81 -12.01 -8.95
N ALA A 142 16.27 -13.21 -9.07
CA ALA A 142 16.95 -14.38 -9.60
C ALA A 142 16.56 -14.64 -11.07
N ALA A 143 17.46 -15.25 -11.83
CA ALA A 143 17.12 -15.83 -13.14
C ALA A 143 17.00 -17.33 -12.96
N ASP A 144 15.92 -17.91 -13.48
CA ASP A 144 15.65 -19.32 -13.37
C ASP A 144 15.84 -19.98 -14.77
N GLU A 145 16.62 -21.08 -14.81
CA GLU A 145 16.84 -21.88 -16.02
C GLU A 145 15.96 -23.13 -16.06
N GLU A 146 15.15 -23.38 -15.01
CA GLU A 146 14.27 -24.54 -14.92
C GLU A 146 13.12 -24.48 -15.94
N SER A 147 12.60 -25.64 -16.30
CA SER A 147 11.42 -25.71 -17.14
C SER A 147 10.17 -25.27 -16.40
N LEU A 148 9.25 -24.61 -17.09
CA LEU A 148 7.97 -24.17 -16.48
C LEU A 148 7.23 -25.34 -15.81
N ALA A 149 7.34 -26.55 -16.31
CA ALA A 149 6.67 -27.73 -15.76
C ALA A 149 7.26 -28.12 -14.37
N GLU A 150 8.59 -28.05 -14.21
CA GLU A 150 9.26 -28.30 -12.94
C GLU A 150 8.90 -27.21 -11.90
N ILE A 151 8.95 -25.94 -12.29
CA ILE A 151 8.55 -24.82 -11.43
C ILE A 151 7.12 -24.98 -10.90
N MET A 152 6.20 -25.39 -11.75
CA MET A 152 4.79 -25.58 -11.38
C MET A 152 4.58 -26.69 -10.33
N GLU A 153 5.54 -27.61 -10.15
CA GLU A 153 5.48 -28.60 -9.07
C GLU A 153 5.60 -27.97 -7.69
N ALA A 154 6.33 -26.86 -7.54
CA ALA A 154 6.49 -26.12 -6.29
C ALA A 154 5.42 -25.04 -6.07
N VAL A 155 4.74 -24.56 -7.10
CA VAL A 155 3.71 -23.51 -7.03
C VAL A 155 2.35 -24.07 -6.62
N GLY A 156 1.62 -23.32 -5.80
CA GLY A 156 0.26 -23.61 -5.35
C GLY A 156 0.06 -23.26 -3.87
N TRP A 157 -0.82 -22.32 -3.58
CA TRP A 157 -1.10 -21.83 -2.22
C TRP A 157 -1.51 -22.93 -1.24
N GLN A 158 -2.11 -24.02 -1.71
CA GLN A 158 -2.49 -25.16 -0.88
C GLN A 158 -1.29 -25.94 -0.33
N LYS A 159 -0.09 -25.72 -0.91
CA LYS A 159 1.16 -26.37 -0.51
C LYS A 159 1.89 -25.66 0.63
N VAL A 160 1.33 -24.55 1.14
CA VAL A 160 1.84 -23.85 2.32
C VAL A 160 0.72 -23.67 3.34
N ARG A 161 1.03 -23.95 4.61
CA ARG A 161 0.11 -23.80 5.74
C ARG A 161 0.68 -22.87 6.79
N LEU A 162 -0.20 -22.06 7.38
CA LEU A 162 0.14 -21.20 8.52
C LEU A 162 -0.48 -21.78 9.81
N GLU A 163 0.36 -22.15 10.77
CA GLU A 163 -0.06 -22.67 12.07
C GLU A 163 0.70 -21.97 13.19
N ASN A 164 0.02 -21.23 14.09
CA ASN A 164 0.62 -20.58 15.25
C ASN A 164 1.90 -19.78 14.94
N ASN A 165 1.84 -18.87 13.97
CA ASN A 165 2.99 -18.09 13.46
C ASN A 165 4.15 -18.97 12.97
N THR A 166 3.83 -20.08 12.35
CA THR A 166 4.79 -20.99 11.76
C THR A 166 4.30 -21.37 10.36
N LEU A 167 5.16 -21.26 9.36
CA LEU A 167 4.89 -21.74 8.01
C LEU A 167 5.40 -23.17 7.84
N ILE A 168 4.57 -23.99 7.20
CA ILE A 168 4.91 -25.36 6.83
C ILE A 168 4.64 -25.51 5.35
N LYS A 169 5.63 -25.90 4.57
CA LYS A 169 5.51 -26.14 3.13
C LYS A 169 5.54 -27.61 2.79
N ASP A 170 4.80 -28.01 1.76
CA ASP A 170 4.71 -29.40 1.30
C ASP A 170 5.72 -29.72 0.17
N HIS A 171 6.44 -28.68 -0.31
CA HIS A 171 7.49 -28.82 -1.32
C HIS A 171 8.74 -28.03 -0.90
N PRO A 172 9.95 -28.62 -0.91
CA PRO A 172 11.15 -27.93 -0.41
C PRO A 172 11.51 -26.67 -1.18
N GLU A 173 11.21 -26.64 -2.49
CA GLU A 173 11.48 -25.53 -3.39
C GLU A 173 10.33 -24.52 -3.46
N LEU A 174 9.27 -24.67 -2.67
CA LEU A 174 8.22 -23.67 -2.56
C LEU A 174 8.81 -22.36 -2.03
N GLU A 175 8.60 -21.28 -2.78
CA GLU A 175 9.02 -19.93 -2.45
C GLU A 175 7.84 -18.95 -2.49
N LEU A 176 7.91 -17.90 -1.66
CA LEU A 176 6.89 -16.89 -1.51
C LEU A 176 7.28 -15.58 -2.18
N ASP A 177 6.31 -14.95 -2.83
CA ASP A 177 6.31 -13.55 -3.23
C ASP A 177 5.04 -12.87 -2.72
N LEU A 178 5.22 -11.82 -1.92
CA LEU A 178 4.13 -11.03 -1.34
C LEU A 178 4.00 -9.64 -2.00
N SER A 179 4.62 -9.40 -3.14
CA SER A 179 4.63 -8.08 -3.81
C SER A 179 3.23 -7.55 -4.13
N ALA A 180 2.26 -8.45 -4.32
CA ALA A 180 0.87 -8.11 -4.63
C ALA A 180 -0.02 -7.85 -3.39
N ILE A 181 0.57 -7.76 -2.19
CA ILE A 181 -0.13 -7.48 -0.93
C ILE A 181 0.73 -6.65 0.04
N ALA A 182 2.04 -6.71 -0.08
CA ALA A 182 2.97 -6.11 0.88
C ALA A 182 2.98 -4.58 0.84
N LYS A 183 2.76 -3.97 -0.34
CA LYS A 183 2.69 -2.50 -0.44
C LYS A 183 1.45 -1.98 0.27
N GLY A 184 0.30 -2.61 0.03
CA GLY A 184 -0.94 -2.31 0.74
C GLY A 184 -0.79 -2.43 2.26
N TYR A 185 -0.14 -3.50 2.75
CA TYR A 185 0.18 -3.66 4.16
C TYR A 185 1.10 -2.55 4.69
N GLY A 186 2.11 -2.15 3.94
CA GLY A 186 3.01 -1.05 4.29
C GLY A 186 2.25 0.28 4.45
N VAL A 187 1.31 0.58 3.55
CA VAL A 187 0.44 1.77 3.65
C VAL A 187 -0.46 1.69 4.89
N ASP A 188 -1.05 0.51 5.17
CA ASP A 188 -1.88 0.31 6.37
C ASP A 188 -1.08 0.52 7.65
N CYS A 189 0.17 0.00 7.74
CA CYS A 189 1.07 0.20 8.88
C CYS A 189 1.38 1.69 9.10
N VAL A 190 1.71 2.43 8.04
CA VAL A 190 1.99 3.88 8.14
C VAL A 190 0.74 4.64 8.56
N ALA A 191 -0.43 4.33 7.98
CA ALA A 191 -1.71 4.93 8.33
C ALA A 191 -2.06 4.72 9.81
N GLU A 192 -1.81 3.53 10.34
CA GLU A 192 -2.03 3.23 11.76
C GLU A 192 -1.10 4.04 12.68
N VAL A 193 0.20 4.14 12.33
CA VAL A 193 1.15 4.99 13.07
C VAL A 193 0.71 6.44 13.10
N ILE A 194 0.18 6.96 11.99
CA ILE A 194 -0.32 8.34 11.89
C ILE A 194 -1.56 8.52 12.77
N ARG A 195 -2.56 7.61 12.69
CA ARG A 195 -3.77 7.63 13.52
C ARG A 195 -3.45 7.54 15.01
N ALA A 196 -2.60 6.59 15.40
CA ALA A 196 -2.16 6.39 16.78
C ALA A 196 -1.35 7.59 17.34
N SER A 197 -0.78 8.41 16.45
CA SER A 197 -0.11 9.66 16.81
C SER A 197 -1.03 10.87 16.89
N GLY A 198 -2.38 10.68 16.73
CA GLY A 198 -3.38 11.72 16.89
C GLY A 198 -3.65 12.56 15.64
N HIS A 199 -3.31 12.07 14.46
CA HIS A 199 -3.54 12.74 13.18
C HIS A 199 -4.59 11.97 12.35
N PRO A 200 -5.90 12.29 12.48
CA PRO A 200 -6.94 11.58 11.74
C PRO A 200 -7.06 11.98 10.26
N ASP A 201 -6.57 13.18 9.90
CA ASP A 201 -6.70 13.80 8.59
C ASP A 201 -5.37 13.70 7.83
N PHE A 202 -5.28 12.71 6.94
CA PHE A 202 -4.04 12.41 6.22
C PHE A 202 -4.28 11.63 4.93
N ILE A 203 -3.28 11.63 4.06
CA ILE A 203 -3.14 10.68 2.96
C ILE A 203 -1.74 10.07 2.99
N VAL A 204 -1.67 8.76 2.78
CA VAL A 204 -0.43 7.99 2.58
C VAL A 204 -0.53 7.28 1.25
N GLU A 205 0.56 7.31 0.48
CA GLU A 205 0.69 6.60 -0.80
C GLU A 205 2.04 5.90 -0.85
N ILE A 206 2.07 4.63 -1.30
CA ILE A 206 3.30 3.87 -1.59
C ILE A 206 3.11 3.17 -2.94
N GLY A 207 3.77 3.68 -3.99
CA GLY A 207 3.79 3.03 -5.30
C GLY A 207 2.43 2.86 -5.99
N GLY A 208 1.44 3.66 -5.62
CA GLY A 208 0.07 3.64 -6.14
C GLY A 208 -0.98 3.11 -5.16
N GLU A 209 -0.57 2.45 -4.09
CA GLU A 209 -1.42 2.01 -2.98
C GLU A 209 -1.63 3.17 -2.01
N ILE A 210 -2.87 3.42 -1.60
CA ILE A 210 -3.28 4.63 -0.88
C ILE A 210 -4.18 4.31 0.30
N VAL A 211 -3.96 5.02 1.42
CA VAL A 211 -4.96 5.19 2.49
C VAL A 211 -5.22 6.67 2.70
N ALA A 212 -6.48 7.07 2.64
CA ALA A 212 -6.94 8.41 2.97
C ALA A 212 -7.74 8.39 4.27
N GLY A 213 -7.29 9.14 5.27
CA GLY A 213 -8.01 9.38 6.54
C GLY A 213 -8.67 10.76 6.54
N GLY A 214 -9.85 10.88 7.15
CA GLY A 214 -10.55 12.13 7.38
C GLY A 214 -10.68 13.04 6.15
N THR A 215 -10.25 14.30 6.28
CA THR A 215 -10.38 15.33 5.25
C THR A 215 -9.03 15.94 4.84
N ASN A 216 -8.97 16.49 3.64
CA ASN A 216 -7.82 17.24 3.16
C ASN A 216 -7.69 18.62 3.84
N PRO A 217 -6.60 19.38 3.63
CA PRO A 217 -6.41 20.70 4.23
C PRO A 217 -7.52 21.73 3.94
N SER A 218 -8.36 21.49 2.94
CA SER A 218 -9.52 22.32 2.61
C SER A 218 -10.84 21.82 3.23
N ALA A 219 -10.77 20.88 4.18
CA ALA A 219 -11.92 20.22 4.83
C ALA A 219 -12.87 19.52 3.83
N LYS A 220 -12.31 18.97 2.74
CA LYS A 220 -13.01 18.17 1.72
C LYS A 220 -12.47 16.74 1.71
N LEU A 221 -13.14 15.84 0.97
CA LEU A 221 -12.62 14.50 0.69
C LEU A 221 -11.25 14.58 -0.01
N TRP A 222 -10.44 13.56 0.15
CA TRP A 222 -9.18 13.44 -0.57
C TRP A 222 -9.46 13.10 -2.02
N ARG A 223 -8.89 13.88 -2.92
CA ARG A 223 -9.05 13.72 -4.36
C ARG A 223 -7.84 13.00 -4.95
N ILE A 224 -8.09 11.83 -5.57
CA ILE A 224 -7.06 10.94 -6.08
C ILE A 224 -7.27 10.74 -7.58
N GLY A 225 -6.18 10.82 -8.35
CA GLY A 225 -6.19 10.52 -9.78
C GLY A 225 -5.91 9.04 -10.03
N ILE A 226 -6.78 8.36 -10.76
CA ILE A 226 -6.53 7.05 -11.34
C ILE A 226 -5.83 7.27 -12.68
N GLU A 227 -4.66 6.69 -12.86
CA GLU A 227 -3.87 6.89 -14.07
C GLU A 227 -4.43 6.18 -15.29
N SER A 228 -4.18 6.75 -16.46
CA SER A 228 -4.44 6.10 -17.74
C SER A 228 -3.39 5.00 -17.96
N PRO A 229 -3.77 3.75 -18.29
CA PRO A 229 -2.84 2.63 -18.44
C PRO A 229 -2.06 2.67 -19.77
N GLU A 230 -1.56 3.85 -20.16
CA GLU A 230 -0.75 4.04 -21.34
C GLU A 230 0.72 3.68 -21.03
N PRO A 231 1.32 2.71 -21.74
CA PRO A 231 2.71 2.31 -21.50
C PRO A 231 3.71 3.45 -21.73
N GLY A 232 4.76 3.48 -20.90
CA GLY A 232 5.89 4.40 -21.09
C GLY A 232 5.64 5.84 -20.62
N ARG A 233 4.52 6.12 -19.97
CA ARG A 233 4.24 7.43 -19.35
C ARG A 233 4.82 7.52 -17.94
N ALA A 234 5.19 8.73 -17.54
CA ALA A 234 5.59 9.00 -16.18
C ALA A 234 4.39 8.98 -15.23
N PHE A 235 4.67 8.70 -13.95
CA PHE A 235 3.65 8.70 -12.89
C PHE A 235 2.91 10.04 -12.85
N GLY A 236 1.56 10.00 -12.84
CA GLY A 236 0.71 11.19 -12.79
C GLY A 236 0.63 12.01 -14.08
N GLU A 237 1.28 11.60 -15.17
CA GLU A 237 1.31 12.37 -16.43
C GLU A 237 -0.07 12.45 -17.10
N LYS A 238 -0.87 11.38 -17.01
CA LYS A 238 -2.23 11.34 -17.57
C LYS A 238 -3.21 10.65 -16.64
N ILE A 239 -4.22 11.37 -16.23
CA ILE A 239 -5.29 10.87 -15.37
C ILE A 239 -6.45 10.38 -16.23
N PHE A 240 -6.88 9.15 -15.98
CA PHE A 240 -8.06 8.55 -16.61
C PHE A 240 -9.34 9.03 -15.93
N GLN A 241 -9.39 8.95 -14.59
CA GLN A 241 -10.52 9.36 -13.77
C GLN A 241 -10.02 9.93 -12.44
N THR A 242 -10.81 10.77 -11.81
CA THR A 242 -10.55 11.26 -10.45
C THR A 242 -11.64 10.74 -9.52
N VAL A 243 -11.26 10.26 -8.35
CA VAL A 243 -12.15 9.80 -7.29
C VAL A 243 -11.95 10.61 -6.01
N GLU A 244 -12.98 10.69 -5.19
CA GLU A 244 -12.93 11.35 -3.88
C GLU A 244 -13.22 10.33 -2.79
N ILE A 245 -12.27 10.12 -1.87
CA ILE A 245 -12.39 9.15 -0.78
C ILE A 245 -12.03 9.76 0.57
N SER A 246 -12.55 9.15 1.63
CA SER A 246 -12.21 9.40 3.03
C SER A 246 -12.39 8.12 3.84
N ASN A 247 -11.49 7.86 4.77
CA ASN A 247 -11.49 6.66 5.61
C ASN A 247 -11.60 5.37 4.81
N LYS A 248 -10.92 5.34 3.67
CA LYS A 248 -10.86 4.23 2.73
C LYS A 248 -9.43 4.03 2.23
N ALA A 249 -9.18 2.83 1.77
CA ALA A 249 -7.99 2.46 1.03
C ALA A 249 -8.29 2.29 -0.45
N MET A 250 -7.27 2.47 -1.29
CA MET A 250 -7.33 2.27 -2.73
C MET A 250 -6.02 1.66 -3.22
N ALA A 251 -6.09 0.67 -4.09
CA ALA A 251 -4.93 0.11 -4.77
C ALA A 251 -5.24 -0.10 -6.26
N THR A 252 -4.19 -0.07 -7.08
CA THR A 252 -4.34 -0.25 -8.54
C THR A 252 -3.29 -1.22 -9.05
N SER A 253 -3.73 -2.34 -9.63
CA SER A 253 -2.91 -3.27 -10.40
C SER A 253 -3.13 -3.10 -11.90
N GLY A 254 -2.08 -3.32 -12.71
CA GLY A 254 -2.21 -3.19 -14.16
C GLY A 254 -0.99 -3.70 -14.93
N ASP A 255 -1.16 -3.95 -16.22
CA ASP A 255 -0.17 -4.54 -17.11
C ASP A 255 0.79 -3.53 -17.76
N TYR A 256 0.61 -2.23 -17.50
CA TYR A 256 1.22 -1.14 -18.26
C TYR A 256 2.51 -0.58 -17.68
N ARG A 257 2.76 -0.75 -16.37
CA ARG A 257 3.94 -0.17 -15.68
C ARG A 257 5.16 -1.09 -15.75
N ASN A 258 4.97 -2.33 -15.37
CA ASN A 258 6.05 -3.33 -15.29
C ASN A 258 5.79 -4.43 -16.31
N PHE A 259 6.45 -4.33 -17.46
CA PHE A 259 6.31 -5.26 -18.57
C PHE A 259 7.65 -5.53 -19.25
N ARG A 260 7.72 -6.62 -19.98
CA ARG A 260 8.83 -6.97 -20.87
C ARG A 260 8.35 -7.17 -22.30
N VAL A 261 9.26 -7.08 -23.25
CA VAL A 261 8.98 -7.26 -24.67
C VAL A 261 9.83 -8.42 -25.16
N ARG A 262 9.19 -9.43 -25.78
CA ARG A 262 9.87 -10.55 -26.42
C ARG A 262 10.52 -10.12 -27.75
N SER A 263 11.38 -10.99 -28.30
CA SER A 263 12.03 -10.77 -29.59
C SER A 263 11.05 -10.65 -30.78
N ASP A 264 9.86 -11.22 -30.67
CA ASP A 264 8.76 -11.12 -31.63
C ASP A 264 7.93 -9.84 -31.49
N GLY A 265 8.26 -8.96 -30.53
CA GLY A 265 7.53 -7.74 -30.22
C GLY A 265 6.34 -7.91 -29.27
N THR A 266 6.02 -9.13 -28.84
CA THR A 266 4.93 -9.39 -27.90
C THR A 266 5.28 -8.84 -26.51
N ARG A 267 4.40 -8.00 -25.96
CA ARG A 267 4.50 -7.48 -24.60
C ARG A 267 3.84 -8.44 -23.61
N TYR A 268 4.44 -8.62 -22.43
CA TYR A 268 3.87 -9.36 -21.33
C TYR A 268 4.16 -8.65 -20.00
N SER A 269 3.17 -8.70 -19.08
CA SER A 269 3.25 -8.02 -17.80
C SER A 269 3.89 -8.90 -16.72
N HIS A 270 4.20 -8.28 -15.60
CA HIS A 270 4.70 -8.95 -14.39
C HIS A 270 3.60 -9.71 -13.61
N ILE A 271 2.34 -9.51 -13.94
CA ILE A 271 1.24 -10.22 -13.30
C ILE A 271 1.20 -11.63 -13.89
N ILE A 272 1.42 -12.61 -13.04
CA ILE A 272 1.45 -14.02 -13.44
C ILE A 272 0.11 -14.66 -13.09
N ASP A 273 -0.42 -15.47 -14.00
CA ASP A 273 -1.54 -16.37 -13.72
C ASP A 273 -1.01 -17.66 -13.09
N PRO A 274 -1.29 -17.93 -11.81
CA PRO A 274 -0.76 -19.09 -11.11
C PRO A 274 -1.24 -20.44 -11.67
N HIS A 275 -2.40 -20.46 -12.32
CA HIS A 275 -2.94 -21.69 -12.90
C HIS A 275 -2.19 -22.16 -14.16
N THR A 276 -1.72 -21.19 -14.94
CA THR A 276 -1.03 -21.47 -16.20
C THR A 276 0.48 -21.35 -16.08
N GLY A 277 0.98 -20.71 -15.02
CA GLY A 277 2.37 -20.35 -14.80
C GLY A 277 2.88 -19.28 -15.77
N LYS A 278 2.00 -18.59 -16.50
CA LYS A 278 2.33 -17.62 -17.53
C LYS A 278 1.88 -16.21 -17.14
N PRO A 279 2.47 -15.15 -17.73
CA PRO A 279 1.92 -13.81 -17.62
C PRO A 279 0.43 -13.80 -17.95
N ALA A 280 -0.37 -13.17 -17.09
CA ALA A 280 -1.81 -13.07 -17.29
C ALA A 280 -2.13 -12.35 -18.61
N MET A 281 -3.00 -12.96 -19.38
CA MET A 281 -3.50 -12.43 -20.65
C MET A 281 -5.01 -12.25 -20.54
N SER A 282 -5.43 -11.15 -19.91
CA SER A 282 -6.82 -10.78 -19.77
C SER A 282 -7.16 -9.54 -20.60
N ASP A 283 -8.44 -9.20 -20.66
CA ASP A 283 -8.93 -7.96 -21.28
C ASP A 283 -8.66 -6.72 -20.42
N VAL A 284 -8.06 -6.88 -19.24
CA VAL A 284 -7.88 -5.86 -18.23
C VAL A 284 -6.52 -5.18 -18.39
N ALA A 285 -6.53 -3.87 -18.67
CA ALA A 285 -5.34 -3.03 -18.65
C ALA A 285 -4.97 -2.57 -17.23
N ALA A 286 -5.99 -2.23 -16.41
CA ALA A 286 -5.82 -1.89 -15.01
C ALA A 286 -7.11 -2.13 -14.22
N VAL A 287 -6.97 -2.44 -12.93
CA VAL A 287 -8.07 -2.46 -11.96
C VAL A 287 -7.70 -1.59 -10.76
N THR A 288 -8.57 -0.65 -10.43
CA THR A 288 -8.51 0.10 -9.17
C THR A 288 -9.56 -0.45 -8.21
N VAL A 289 -9.14 -0.84 -7.02
CA VAL A 289 -10.00 -1.36 -5.95
C VAL A 289 -10.02 -0.40 -4.77
N ILE A 290 -11.21 -0.14 -4.23
CA ILE A 290 -11.44 0.60 -2.99
C ILE A 290 -11.95 -0.39 -1.93
N ALA A 291 -11.32 -0.39 -0.76
CA ALA A 291 -11.63 -1.27 0.36
C ALA A 291 -11.44 -0.56 1.71
N ALA A 292 -11.68 -1.28 2.81
CA ALA A 292 -11.41 -0.80 4.16
C ALA A 292 -9.91 -0.80 4.48
N ARG A 293 -9.18 -1.83 4.04
CA ARG A 293 -7.73 -1.99 4.21
C ARG A 293 -7.03 -1.93 2.85
N CYS A 294 -5.85 -1.33 2.84
CA CYS A 294 -5.06 -1.21 1.62
C CYS A 294 -4.47 -2.56 1.19
N MET A 295 -4.06 -3.38 2.15
CA MET A 295 -3.59 -4.75 1.91
C MET A 295 -4.65 -5.59 1.16
N ASP A 296 -5.92 -5.46 1.55
CA ASP A 296 -7.01 -6.20 0.91
C ASP A 296 -7.28 -5.66 -0.51
N ALA A 297 -7.24 -4.33 -0.69
CA ALA A 297 -7.40 -3.70 -1.99
C ALA A 297 -6.30 -4.12 -2.98
N ASP A 298 -5.04 -4.20 -2.52
CA ASP A 298 -3.85 -4.58 -3.30
C ASP A 298 -3.98 -6.03 -3.79
N ALA A 299 -4.27 -6.98 -2.88
CA ALA A 299 -4.45 -8.38 -3.22
C ALA A 299 -5.62 -8.60 -4.20
N VAL A 300 -6.77 -7.94 -3.95
CA VAL A 300 -7.95 -8.06 -4.82
C VAL A 300 -7.70 -7.44 -6.19
N ALA A 301 -7.03 -6.29 -6.28
CA ALA A 301 -6.72 -5.66 -7.57
C ALA A 301 -5.87 -6.60 -8.46
N THR A 302 -4.86 -7.25 -7.89
CA THR A 302 -4.04 -8.23 -8.61
C THR A 302 -4.86 -9.45 -9.02
N SER A 303 -5.69 -10.00 -8.13
CA SER A 303 -6.59 -11.13 -8.43
C SER A 303 -7.52 -10.83 -9.61
N LEU A 304 -8.11 -9.64 -9.63
CA LEU A 304 -9.04 -9.22 -10.69
C LEU A 304 -8.34 -9.05 -12.04
N CYS A 305 -7.07 -8.62 -12.06
CA CYS A 305 -6.26 -8.60 -13.28
C CYS A 305 -6.05 -10.02 -13.83
N VAL A 306 -5.83 -11.02 -12.98
CA VAL A 306 -5.66 -12.43 -13.37
C VAL A 306 -6.99 -13.02 -13.87
N MET A 307 -8.08 -12.79 -13.14
CA MET A 307 -9.42 -13.32 -13.49
C MET A 307 -9.95 -12.77 -14.82
N GLY A 308 -9.58 -11.53 -15.17
CA GLY A 308 -10.22 -10.79 -16.26
C GLY A 308 -11.57 -10.16 -15.83
N SER A 309 -12.14 -9.33 -16.71
CA SER A 309 -13.31 -8.52 -16.34
C SER A 309 -14.56 -9.36 -16.05
N GLU A 310 -14.85 -10.39 -16.83
CA GLU A 310 -16.07 -11.18 -16.68
C GLU A 310 -16.12 -11.92 -15.33
N LYS A 311 -15.10 -12.73 -15.04
CA LYS A 311 -15.00 -13.47 -13.77
C LYS A 311 -14.80 -12.52 -12.59
N GLY A 312 -14.05 -11.45 -12.79
CA GLY A 312 -13.83 -10.43 -11.76
C GLY A 312 -15.13 -9.76 -11.32
N PHE A 313 -16.03 -9.39 -12.23
CA PHE A 313 -17.34 -8.85 -11.88
C PHE A 313 -18.22 -9.90 -11.17
N GLN A 314 -18.24 -11.17 -11.61
CA GLN A 314 -18.96 -12.24 -10.95
C GLN A 314 -18.47 -12.47 -9.51
N TRP A 315 -17.15 -12.37 -9.29
CA TRP A 315 -16.57 -12.47 -7.96
C TRP A 315 -17.00 -11.28 -7.07
N LEU A 316 -16.96 -10.06 -7.59
CA LEU A 316 -17.34 -8.83 -6.88
C LEU A 316 -18.83 -8.78 -6.50
N GLU A 317 -19.72 -9.45 -7.23
CA GLU A 317 -21.14 -9.57 -6.87
C GLU A 317 -21.33 -10.25 -5.51
N ASN A 318 -20.42 -11.16 -5.14
CA ASN A 318 -20.42 -11.86 -3.84
C ASN A 318 -19.55 -11.19 -2.78
N HIS A 319 -18.83 -10.11 -3.14
CA HIS A 319 -17.90 -9.38 -2.27
C HIS A 319 -18.18 -7.87 -2.32
N PRO A 320 -19.36 -7.42 -1.84
CA PRO A 320 -19.79 -6.02 -1.95
C PRO A 320 -18.96 -5.03 -1.11
N GLU A 321 -18.11 -5.52 -0.22
CA GLU A 321 -17.13 -4.74 0.54
C GLU A 321 -16.04 -4.13 -0.35
N PHE A 322 -15.83 -4.69 -1.56
CA PHE A 322 -14.90 -4.18 -2.56
C PHE A 322 -15.63 -3.41 -3.66
N GLN A 323 -15.16 -2.20 -3.93
CA GLN A 323 -15.62 -1.39 -5.07
C GLN A 323 -14.48 -1.35 -6.08
N ALA A 324 -14.76 -1.60 -7.35
CA ALA A 324 -13.72 -1.69 -8.37
C ALA A 324 -14.07 -0.91 -9.65
N LEU A 325 -13.03 -0.30 -10.23
CA LEU A 325 -13.04 0.25 -11.58
C LEU A 325 -12.07 -0.57 -12.45
N PHE A 326 -12.59 -1.22 -13.47
CA PHE A 326 -11.82 -1.87 -14.51
C PHE A 326 -11.59 -0.89 -15.67
N ILE A 327 -10.35 -0.79 -16.11
CA ILE A 327 -9.97 -0.16 -17.37
C ILE A 327 -9.57 -1.29 -18.32
N LEU A 328 -10.26 -1.41 -19.44
CA LEU A 328 -10.19 -2.53 -20.35
C LEU A 328 -9.53 -2.14 -21.66
N HIS A 329 -8.73 -3.04 -22.22
CA HIS A 329 -8.25 -2.90 -23.60
C HIS A 329 -9.42 -2.93 -24.58
N SER A 330 -9.47 -1.98 -25.50
CA SER A 330 -10.41 -2.05 -26.62
C SER A 330 -9.91 -2.99 -27.70
N ASN A 331 -10.80 -3.49 -28.53
CA ASN A 331 -10.48 -4.43 -29.60
C ASN A 331 -9.45 -3.88 -30.63
N ASP A 332 -9.29 -2.57 -30.71
CA ASP A 332 -8.28 -1.92 -31.57
C ASP A 332 -6.88 -1.87 -30.95
N GLY A 333 -6.74 -2.28 -29.67
CA GLY A 333 -5.49 -2.28 -28.89
C GLY A 333 -4.91 -0.90 -28.58
N ASN A 334 -5.58 0.20 -28.96
CA ASN A 334 -5.05 1.56 -28.83
C ASN A 334 -5.89 2.47 -27.92
N THR A 335 -7.10 2.05 -27.59
CA THR A 335 -8.01 2.81 -26.71
C THR A 335 -8.41 1.98 -25.51
N PHE A 336 -8.97 2.65 -24.50
CA PHE A 336 -9.44 2.00 -23.28
C PHE A 336 -10.92 2.32 -23.06
N THR A 337 -11.65 1.34 -22.58
CA THR A 337 -13.00 1.49 -22.04
C THR A 337 -12.98 1.23 -20.53
N SER A 338 -14.02 1.59 -19.82
CA SER A 338 -14.09 1.31 -18.39
C SER A 338 -15.44 0.76 -17.97
N LYS A 339 -15.40 -0.05 -16.91
CA LYS A 339 -16.59 -0.58 -16.25
C LYS A 339 -16.34 -0.57 -14.73
N ALA A 340 -17.30 -0.09 -13.96
CA ALA A 340 -17.19 0.00 -12.51
C ALA A 340 -18.31 -0.78 -11.81
N THR A 341 -18.04 -1.22 -10.58
CA THR A 341 -19.06 -1.75 -9.68
C THR A 341 -20.02 -0.64 -9.23
N ALA A 342 -21.23 -1.01 -8.84
CA ALA A 342 -22.18 -0.08 -8.24
C ALA A 342 -21.57 0.55 -6.98
N GLY A 343 -21.62 1.89 -6.86
CA GLY A 343 -21.07 2.62 -5.71
C GLY A 343 -19.58 2.97 -5.80
N PHE A 344 -18.88 2.62 -6.85
CA PHE A 344 -17.55 3.17 -7.11
C PHE A 344 -17.66 4.69 -7.32
N PRO A 345 -16.85 5.56 -6.62
CA PRO A 345 -17.03 7.00 -6.59
C PRO A 345 -16.68 7.71 -7.90
#